data_15ccc370b49d5d123224c593b8cb8e76
#
_entry.id   15ccc370b49d5d123224c593b8cb8e76
#
_cell.length_a   1.000
_cell.length_b   1.000
_cell.length_c   1.000
_cell.angle_alpha   90.00
_cell.angle_beta   90.00
_cell.angle_gamma   90.00
#
_symmetry.space_group_name_H-M   'P 1'
#
loop_
_entity.id
_entity.type
_entity.pdbx_description
1 polymer ?
#
loop_
_entity_poly.entity_id
_entity_poly.type
_entity_poly.pdbx_seq_one_letter_code
_entity_poly.pdbx_strand_id
1 'polypeptide(L)' 'MEDLVILDYSTASVHFYKVDNNADLDYNYIDKLGFNPDECSWMFAEDIEVIKHKDILK' A
#
# COMPACT_ATOMS: atom_id res chain seq x y z
N MET A 1 -10.45 11.05 4.31
CA MET A 1 -9.28 10.17 4.50
C MET A 1 -8.93 9.49 3.20
N GLU A 2 -7.66 9.30 2.97
CA GLU A 2 -7.20 8.53 1.84
C GLU A 2 -6.84 7.11 2.28
N ASP A 3 -6.89 6.20 1.34
CA ASP A 3 -6.43 4.84 1.55
C ASP A 3 -5.00 4.70 1.03
N LEU A 4 -4.20 3.93 1.75
CA LEU A 4 -2.85 3.56 1.34
C LEU A 4 -2.76 2.05 1.31
N VAL A 5 -2.35 1.51 0.17
CA VAL A 5 -2.06 0.08 0.03
C VAL A 5 -0.57 -0.07 -0.22
N ILE A 6 0.06 -0.95 0.54
CA ILE A 6 1.49 -1.27 0.37
C ILE A 6 1.63 -2.75 0.04
N LEU A 7 2.34 -3.02 -1.05
CA LEU A 7 2.72 -4.37 -1.44
C LEU A 7 4.17 -4.57 -1.01
N ASP A 8 4.39 -5.37 0.02
CA ASP A 8 5.73 -5.65 0.54
C ASP A 8 6.23 -6.95 -0.06
N TYR A 9 7.18 -6.86 -0.99
CA TYR A 9 7.71 -8.02 -1.68
C TYR A 9 8.62 -8.86 -0.81
N SER A 10 9.25 -8.26 0.20
CA SER A 10 10.17 -8.99 1.08
C SER A 10 9.44 -9.99 1.98
N THR A 11 8.18 -9.71 2.31
CA THR A 11 7.36 -10.56 3.18
C THR A 11 6.17 -11.18 2.44
N ALA A 12 6.00 -10.86 1.15
CA ALA A 12 4.86 -11.31 0.34
C ALA A 12 3.53 -10.93 0.99
N SER A 13 3.42 -9.70 1.47
CA SER A 13 2.25 -9.24 2.20
C SER A 13 1.67 -7.96 1.60
N VAL A 14 0.38 -7.77 1.85
CA VAL A 14 -0.37 -6.58 1.43
C VAL A 14 -0.87 -5.88 2.69
N HIS A 15 -0.58 -4.59 2.80
CA HIS A 15 -0.97 -3.78 3.94
C HIS A 15 -1.93 -2.68 3.51
N PHE A 16 -2.98 -2.48 4.28
CA PHE A 16 -4.01 -1.49 3.98
C PHE A 16 -4.12 -0.54 5.16
N TYR A 17 -3.98 0.77 4.89
CA TYR A 17 -4.06 1.82 5.90
C TYR A 17 -5.08 2.87 5.52
N LYS A 18 -5.71 3.46 6.53
CA LYS A 18 -6.42 4.73 6.38
C LYS A 18 -5.46 5.84 6.75
N VAL A 19 -5.35 6.86 5.92
CA VAL A 19 -4.37 7.92 6.09
C VAL A 19 -5.08 9.26 6.12
N ASP A 20 -4.62 10.15 7.01
CA ASP A 20 -5.13 11.51 7.10
C ASP A 20 -4.80 12.26 5.80
N ASN A 21 -5.77 13.02 5.28
CA ASN A 21 -5.58 13.81 4.06
C ASN A 21 -4.45 14.83 4.18
N ASN A 22 -4.08 15.20 5.40
CA ASN A 22 -2.99 16.13 5.65
C ASN A 22 -1.62 15.46 5.75
N ALA A 23 -1.56 14.14 5.64
CA ALA A 23 -0.30 13.41 5.70
C ALA A 23 0.53 13.72 4.46
N ASP A 24 1.84 13.81 4.64
CA ASP A 24 2.79 14.01 3.56
C ASP A 24 3.10 12.65 2.93
N LEU A 25 2.39 12.33 1.88
CA LEU A 25 2.38 10.99 1.27
C LEU A 25 3.48 10.90 0.21
N ASP A 26 4.70 10.67 0.64
CA ASP A 26 5.84 10.53 -0.24
C ASP A 26 6.65 9.28 0.11
N TYR A 27 7.77 9.12 -0.58
CA TYR A 27 8.71 8.03 -0.38
C TYR A 27 9.14 7.91 1.09
N ASN A 28 9.38 9.05 1.75
CA ASN A 28 9.81 9.06 3.15
C ASN A 28 8.72 8.56 4.10
N TYR A 29 7.46 8.75 3.72
CA TYR A 29 6.34 8.27 4.53
C TYR A 29 6.35 6.75 4.63
N ILE A 30 6.64 6.07 3.52
CA ILE A 30 6.71 4.61 3.49
C ILE A 30 7.84 4.11 4.41
N ASP A 31 8.98 4.78 4.37
CA ASP A 31 10.11 4.46 5.24
C ASP A 31 9.75 4.65 6.72
N LYS A 32 9.04 5.71 7.05
CA LYS A 32 8.61 6.00 8.42
C LYS A 32 7.66 4.94 8.99
N LEU A 33 6.91 4.27 8.14
CA LEU A 33 6.03 3.19 8.56
C LEU A 33 6.78 1.89 8.85
N GLY A 34 8.07 1.84 8.54
CA GLY A 34 8.91 0.68 8.79
C GLY A 34 9.11 -0.22 7.59
N PHE A 35 8.67 0.21 6.41
CA PHE A 35 8.88 -0.54 5.17
C PHE A 35 10.14 -0.08 4.46
N ASN A 36 10.74 -0.97 3.70
CA ASN A 36 11.83 -0.61 2.81
C ASN A 36 11.23 -0.20 1.46
N PRO A 37 11.28 1.09 1.10
CA PRO A 37 10.63 1.55 -0.13
C PRO A 37 11.18 0.89 -1.40
N ASP A 38 12.41 0.42 -1.38
CA ASP A 38 13.01 -0.26 -2.53
C ASP A 38 12.46 -1.67 -2.75
N GLU A 39 11.82 -2.24 -1.72
CA GLU A 39 11.24 -3.59 -1.78
C GLU A 39 9.72 -3.57 -1.74
N CYS A 40 9.11 -2.40 -1.90
CA CYS A 40 7.68 -2.22 -1.82
C CYS A 40 7.14 -1.46 -3.02
N SER A 41 5.88 -1.68 -3.31
CA SER A 41 5.08 -0.79 -4.15
C SER A 41 3.91 -0.29 -3.33
N TRP A 42 3.41 0.89 -3.65
CA TRP A 42 2.28 1.45 -2.91
C TRP A 42 1.41 2.31 -3.81
N MET A 43 0.18 2.53 -3.34
CA MET A 43 -0.79 3.34 -4.04
C MET A 43 -1.59 4.16 -3.03
N PHE A 44 -1.74 5.46 -3.31
CA PHE A 44 -2.65 6.32 -2.57
C PHE A 44 -3.86 6.61 -3.43
N ALA A 45 -5.04 6.47 -2.87
CA ALA A 45 -6.26 6.83 -3.56
C ALA A 45 -7.39 6.96 -2.55
N GLU A 46 -8.46 7.63 -2.96
CA GLU A 46 -9.70 7.61 -2.19
C GLU A 46 -10.44 6.32 -2.54
N ASP A 47 -11.00 5.66 -1.53
CA ASP A 47 -11.87 4.50 -1.71
C ASP A 47 -11.23 3.38 -2.56
N ILE A 48 -10.05 2.92 -2.13
CA ILE A 48 -9.43 1.77 -2.78
C ILE A 48 -10.29 0.53 -2.58
N GLU A 49 -10.61 -0.14 -3.67
CA GLU A 49 -11.37 -1.38 -3.66
C GLU A 49 -10.42 -2.56 -3.86
N VAL A 50 -10.57 -3.59 -3.02
CA VAL A 50 -9.80 -4.83 -3.16
C VAL A 50 -10.67 -5.84 -3.89
N ILE A 51 -10.24 -6.27 -5.07
CA ILE A 51 -10.98 -7.22 -5.90
C ILE A 51 -10.17 -8.50 -6.00
N LYS A 52 -10.73 -9.57 -5.46
CA LYS A 52 -10.11 -10.89 -5.54
C LYS A 52 -10.75 -11.69 -6.66
N HIS A 53 -9.94 -12.31 -7.46
CA HIS A 53 -10.42 -13.17 -8.55
C HIS A 53 -10.26 -14.64 -8.13
N LYS A 54 -11.26 -15.43 -8.46
CA LYS A 54 -11.26 -16.85 -8.14
C LYS A 54 -10.60 -17.70 -9.20
N ASP A 55 -10.34 -17.11 -10.36
CA ASP A 55 -9.78 -17.82 -11.50
C ASP A 55 -8.30 -18.10 -11.26
N ILE A 56 -7.89 -19.30 -11.63
CA ILE A 56 -6.48 -19.68 -11.56
C ILE A 56 -5.85 -19.32 -12.90
N LEU A 57 -4.85 -18.43 -12.85
CA LEU A 57 -4.12 -18.06 -14.06
C LEU A 57 -3.10 -19.15 -14.40
N LYS A 58 -3.04 -19.50 -15.68
CA LYS A 58 -2.14 -20.53 -16.18
C LYS A 58 -1.19 -19.99 -17.21
#